data_24cd682e409fdf6b573849c77b741131
#
_entry.id   24cd682e409fdf6b573849c77b741131
#
_cell.length_a   1.000
_cell.length_b   1.000
_cell.length_c   1.000
_cell.angle_alpha   90.00
_cell.angle_beta   90.00
_cell.angle_gamma   90.00
#
_symmetry.space_group_name_H-M   'P 1'
#
loop_
_entity.id
_entity.type
_entity.pdbx_description
1 polymer ?
#
loop_
_entity_poly.entity_id
_entity_poly.type
_entity_poly.pdbx_seq_one_letter_code
_entity_poly.pdbx_strand_id
1 'polypeptide(L)'
;APTAWGRGNGFAALGLAELLTALPNEHPGRANVLEIYQKQMSGLRVFQGPDGLWRQVVDMEGSYRETSVTALTVTAMARGVRLGWLDSSYAPVIERGWRGILSHVVEDGTLVDVCISTGSGTTLEHYLHRTAVNGADDRGGALILGAALEMHALASAQ
;
A
#
# COMPACT_ATOMS: atom_id res chain seq x y z
N ALA A 1 6.49 13.90 -12.77
CA ALA A 1 6.60 12.96 -13.89
C ALA A 1 5.29 12.17 -13.98
N PRO A 2 4.85 11.80 -15.16
CA PRO A 2 3.72 10.89 -15.34
C PRO A 2 4.17 9.45 -15.02
N THR A 3 4.49 9.19 -13.77
CA THR A 3 5.02 7.92 -13.30
C THR A 3 4.19 7.45 -12.11
N ALA A 4 3.66 6.25 -12.19
CA ALA A 4 2.90 5.63 -11.11
C ALA A 4 3.84 5.12 -10.00
N TRP A 5 4.56 6.04 -9.34
CA TRP A 5 5.45 5.70 -8.26
C TRP A 5 4.71 5.00 -7.11
N GLY A 6 5.16 3.80 -6.76
CA GLY A 6 4.48 2.90 -5.84
C GLY A 6 4.24 3.51 -4.47
N ARG A 7 5.30 3.95 -3.78
CA ARG A 7 5.16 4.55 -2.44
C ARG A 7 4.32 5.83 -2.45
N GLY A 8 4.38 6.64 -3.51
CA GLY A 8 3.52 7.81 -3.68
C GLY A 8 2.04 7.41 -3.73
N ASN A 9 1.70 6.39 -4.51
CA ASN A 9 0.36 5.81 -4.55
C ASN A 9 -0.05 5.20 -3.20
N GLY A 10 0.87 4.53 -2.52
CA GLY A 10 0.63 3.98 -1.19
C GLY A 10 0.31 5.07 -0.15
N PHE A 11 1.07 6.16 -0.12
CA PHE A 11 0.78 7.29 0.78
C PHE A 11 -0.55 7.98 0.43
N ALA A 12 -0.89 8.10 -0.86
CA ALA A 12 -2.20 8.62 -1.25
C ALA A 12 -3.32 7.69 -0.77
N ALA A 13 -3.16 6.37 -0.90
CA ALA A 13 -4.11 5.37 -0.41
C ALA A 13 -4.31 5.47 1.10
N LEU A 14 -3.21 5.50 1.87
CA LEU A 14 -3.26 5.65 3.32
C LEU A 14 -3.88 7.00 3.72
N GLY A 15 -3.47 8.11 3.08
CA GLY A 15 -4.00 9.44 3.35
C GLY A 15 -5.51 9.55 3.13
N LEU A 16 -6.03 8.92 2.07
CA LEU A 16 -7.48 8.86 1.83
C LEU A 16 -8.19 8.00 2.89
N ALA A 17 -7.59 6.88 3.30
CA ALA A 17 -8.15 6.05 4.36
C ALA A 17 -8.15 6.76 5.73
N GLU A 18 -7.08 7.50 6.06
CA GLU A 18 -7.03 8.33 7.27
C GLU A 18 -8.08 9.45 7.23
N LEU A 19 -8.19 10.13 6.08
CA LEU A 19 -9.18 11.19 5.89
C LEU A 19 -10.61 10.65 6.06
N LEU A 20 -10.94 9.50 5.47
CA LEU A 20 -12.25 8.86 5.62
C LEU A 20 -12.51 8.41 7.07
N THR A 21 -11.47 8.02 7.79
CA THR A 21 -11.58 7.65 9.21
C THR A 21 -11.90 8.88 10.07
N ALA A 22 -11.29 10.03 9.77
CA ALA A 22 -11.42 11.25 10.55
C ALA A 22 -12.67 12.07 10.19
N LEU A 23 -13.13 12.04 8.93
CA LEU A 23 -14.30 12.82 8.49
C LEU A 23 -15.60 12.29 9.10
N PRO A 24 -16.44 13.16 9.69
CA PRO A 24 -17.80 12.79 10.10
C PRO A 24 -18.62 12.24 8.91
N ASN A 25 -19.56 11.35 9.21
CA ASN A 25 -20.39 10.74 8.16
C ASN A 25 -21.20 11.77 7.37
N GLU A 26 -21.62 12.84 8.01
CA GLU A 26 -22.43 13.91 7.46
C GLU A 26 -21.60 15.00 6.74
N HIS A 27 -20.26 14.88 6.73
CA HIS A 27 -19.40 15.87 6.08
C HIS A 27 -19.69 15.93 4.57
N PRO A 28 -19.99 17.10 3.98
CA PRO A 28 -20.44 17.22 2.60
C PRO A 28 -19.42 16.73 1.55
N GLY A 29 -18.13 16.74 1.89
CA GLY A 29 -17.06 16.24 1.02
C GLY A 29 -16.80 14.73 1.14
N ARG A 30 -17.40 14.03 2.12
CA ARG A 30 -17.08 12.63 2.39
C ARG A 30 -17.36 11.70 1.22
N ALA A 31 -18.48 11.90 0.52
CA ALA A 31 -18.84 11.08 -0.64
C ALA A 31 -17.81 11.19 -1.77
N ASN A 32 -17.30 12.37 -2.03
CA ASN A 32 -16.27 12.59 -3.04
C ASN A 32 -14.92 11.93 -2.65
N VAL A 33 -14.53 12.03 -1.38
CA VAL A 33 -13.32 11.36 -0.87
C VAL A 33 -13.45 9.85 -1.00
N LEU A 34 -14.62 9.29 -0.66
CA LEU A 34 -14.90 7.86 -0.79
C LEU A 34 -14.81 7.39 -2.25
N GLU A 35 -15.37 8.14 -3.18
CA GLU A 35 -15.29 7.84 -4.61
C GLU A 35 -13.83 7.82 -5.12
N ILE A 36 -13.03 8.83 -4.73
CA ILE A 36 -11.61 8.90 -5.09
C ILE A 36 -10.85 7.71 -4.50
N TYR A 37 -11.09 7.38 -3.23
CA TYR A 37 -10.50 6.24 -2.56
C TYR A 37 -10.84 4.93 -3.29
N GLN A 38 -12.12 4.67 -3.59
CA GLN A 38 -12.55 3.45 -4.27
C GLN A 38 -11.95 3.33 -5.68
N LYS A 39 -11.86 4.42 -6.43
CA LYS A 39 -11.19 4.45 -7.74
C LYS A 39 -9.71 4.09 -7.62
N GLN A 40 -9.02 4.63 -6.62
CA GLN A 40 -7.61 4.33 -6.39
C GLN A 40 -7.41 2.86 -5.97
N MET A 41 -8.23 2.33 -5.07
CA MET A 41 -8.16 0.91 -4.66
C MET A 41 -8.41 -0.03 -5.84
N SER A 42 -9.40 0.28 -6.67
CA SER A 42 -9.69 -0.48 -7.90
C SER A 42 -8.49 -0.45 -8.87
N GLY A 43 -7.87 0.70 -9.06
CA GLY A 43 -6.65 0.82 -9.88
C GLY A 43 -5.49 0.00 -9.33
N LEU A 44 -5.19 0.13 -8.03
CA LEU A 44 -4.11 -0.61 -7.39
C LEU A 44 -4.33 -2.13 -7.45
N ARG A 45 -5.57 -2.59 -7.27
CA ARG A 45 -5.92 -4.02 -7.35
C ARG A 45 -5.46 -4.68 -8.65
N VAL A 46 -5.56 -3.98 -9.79
CA VAL A 46 -5.20 -4.50 -11.12
C VAL A 46 -3.70 -4.77 -11.23
N PHE A 47 -2.86 -4.01 -10.51
CA PHE A 47 -1.41 -4.08 -10.61
C PHE A 47 -0.74 -4.93 -9.53
N GLN A 48 -1.52 -5.64 -8.69
CA GLN A 48 -0.94 -6.58 -7.74
C GLN A 48 -0.27 -7.74 -8.49
N GLY A 49 0.98 -8.03 -8.14
CA GLY A 49 1.69 -9.16 -8.70
C GLY A 49 1.18 -10.52 -8.19
N PRO A 50 1.53 -11.62 -8.86
CA PRO A 50 1.15 -12.97 -8.44
C PRO A 50 1.74 -13.36 -7.08
N ASP A 51 2.84 -12.73 -6.69
CA ASP A 51 3.51 -12.81 -5.38
C ASP A 51 2.81 -11.98 -4.28
N GLY A 52 1.78 -11.23 -4.64
CA GLY A 52 1.02 -10.37 -3.74
C GLY A 52 1.57 -8.95 -3.59
N LEU A 53 2.74 -8.66 -4.12
CA LEU A 53 3.43 -7.39 -3.97
C LEU A 53 3.09 -6.41 -5.11
N TRP A 54 3.18 -5.12 -4.80
CA TRP A 54 3.20 -4.05 -5.80
C TRP A 54 4.64 -3.66 -6.13
N ARG A 55 4.81 -3.02 -7.27
CA ARG A 55 6.12 -2.62 -7.78
C ARG A 55 6.48 -1.20 -7.35
N GLN A 56 7.78 -0.90 -7.36
CA GLN A 56 8.34 0.45 -7.16
C GLN A 56 7.74 1.48 -8.13
N VAL A 57 7.55 1.10 -9.39
CA VAL A 57 6.70 1.79 -10.36
C VAL A 57 5.58 0.84 -10.72
N VAL A 58 4.36 1.16 -10.31
CA VAL A 58 3.24 0.23 -10.20
C VAL A 58 2.91 -0.45 -11.53
N ASP A 59 2.91 0.31 -12.61
CA ASP A 59 2.54 -0.08 -13.97
C ASP A 59 3.72 -0.53 -14.85
N MET A 60 4.93 -0.70 -14.28
CA MET A 60 6.14 -1.07 -15.01
C MET A 60 6.62 -2.48 -14.67
N GLU A 61 6.55 -3.39 -15.65
CA GLU A 61 6.85 -4.81 -15.46
C GLU A 61 8.30 -5.09 -15.01
N GLY A 62 9.27 -4.30 -15.49
CA GLY A 62 10.68 -4.40 -15.11
C GLY A 62 11.04 -3.75 -13.76
N SER A 63 10.08 -3.10 -13.09
CA SER A 63 10.31 -2.50 -11.78
C SER A 63 10.29 -3.56 -10.68
N TYR A 64 11.18 -3.43 -9.68
CA TYR A 64 11.25 -4.38 -8.58
C TYR A 64 9.99 -4.35 -7.68
N ARG A 65 9.76 -5.45 -6.95
CA ARG A 65 8.71 -5.54 -5.92
C ARG A 65 9.10 -4.66 -4.74
N GLU A 66 8.16 -3.88 -4.24
CA GLU A 66 8.48 -2.88 -3.23
C GLU A 66 7.58 -3.08 -2.00
N THR A 67 8.23 -3.34 -0.87
CA THR A 67 7.56 -3.76 0.36
C THR A 67 6.73 -2.64 0.98
N SER A 68 7.21 -1.40 0.95
CA SER A 68 6.51 -0.29 1.61
C SER A 68 5.21 0.11 0.90
N VAL A 69 5.16 0.12 -0.45
CA VAL A 69 3.89 0.35 -1.16
C VAL A 69 2.90 -0.77 -0.88
N THR A 70 3.41 -2.00 -0.77
CA THR A 70 2.57 -3.15 -0.46
C THR A 70 1.94 -3.00 0.93
N ALA A 71 2.74 -2.63 1.95
CA ALA A 71 2.25 -2.41 3.30
C ALA A 71 1.20 -1.29 3.37
N LEU A 72 1.45 -0.15 2.72
CA LEU A 72 0.52 0.98 2.64
C LEU A 72 -0.80 0.59 1.97
N THR A 73 -0.73 -0.17 0.86
CA THR A 73 -1.90 -0.59 0.10
C THR A 73 -2.74 -1.62 0.89
N VAL A 74 -2.07 -2.59 1.52
CA VAL A 74 -2.73 -3.58 2.39
C VAL A 74 -3.42 -2.89 3.56
N THR A 75 -2.75 -1.94 4.24
CA THR A 75 -3.34 -1.13 5.31
C THR A 75 -4.61 -0.42 4.84
N ALA A 76 -4.53 0.30 3.73
CA ALA A 76 -5.67 1.05 3.20
C ALA A 76 -6.84 0.11 2.82
N MET A 77 -6.57 -0.98 2.10
CA MET A 77 -7.61 -1.93 1.67
C MET A 77 -8.23 -2.69 2.84
N ALA A 78 -7.42 -3.15 3.82
CA ALA A 78 -7.92 -3.87 5.01
C ALA A 78 -8.85 -2.98 5.83
N ARG A 79 -8.46 -1.73 6.07
CA ARG A 79 -9.33 -0.74 6.73
C ARG A 79 -10.61 -0.49 5.93
N GLY A 80 -10.50 -0.39 4.61
CA GLY A 80 -11.65 -0.19 3.73
C GLY A 80 -12.68 -1.31 3.81
N VAL A 81 -12.24 -2.56 3.82
CA VAL A 81 -13.15 -3.71 3.98
C VAL A 81 -13.74 -3.71 5.39
N ARG A 82 -12.91 -3.52 6.43
CA ARG A 82 -13.37 -3.50 7.83
C ARG A 82 -14.42 -2.42 8.11
N LEU A 83 -14.29 -1.25 7.48
CA LEU A 83 -15.20 -0.11 7.67
C LEU A 83 -16.30 0.00 6.60
N GLY A 84 -16.42 -1.00 5.71
CA GLY A 84 -17.47 -1.06 4.70
C GLY A 84 -17.31 -0.08 3.53
N TRP A 85 -16.13 0.46 3.30
CA TRP A 85 -15.83 1.33 2.14
C TRP A 85 -15.49 0.53 0.88
N LEU A 86 -15.03 -0.71 1.07
CA LEU A 86 -14.78 -1.72 0.05
C LEU A 86 -15.57 -2.98 0.38
N ASP A 87 -15.98 -3.70 -0.64
CA ASP A 87 -16.67 -4.98 -0.48
C ASP A 87 -15.69 -6.15 -0.22
N SER A 88 -16.22 -7.30 0.15
CA SER A 88 -15.43 -8.49 0.51
C SER A 88 -14.60 -9.08 -0.65
N SER A 89 -14.82 -8.68 -1.90
CA SER A 89 -14.02 -9.14 -3.04
C SER A 89 -12.56 -8.66 -2.98
N TYR A 90 -12.24 -7.72 -2.10
CA TYR A 90 -10.88 -7.28 -1.82
C TYR A 90 -10.13 -8.20 -0.85
N ALA A 91 -10.80 -9.07 -0.08
CA ALA A 91 -10.16 -9.94 0.89
C ALA A 91 -9.03 -10.80 0.28
N PRO A 92 -9.19 -11.47 -0.86
CA PRO A 92 -8.08 -12.23 -1.47
C PRO A 92 -6.89 -11.38 -1.89
N VAL A 93 -7.10 -10.11 -2.26
CA VAL A 93 -6.04 -9.15 -2.62
C VAL A 93 -5.25 -8.78 -1.36
N ILE A 94 -5.95 -8.46 -0.28
CA ILE A 94 -5.37 -8.11 1.02
C ILE A 94 -4.54 -9.27 1.56
N GLU A 95 -5.09 -10.49 1.58
CA GLU A 95 -4.40 -11.69 2.06
C GLU A 95 -3.13 -12.02 1.26
N ARG A 96 -3.19 -11.92 -0.08
CA ARG A 96 -1.99 -12.12 -0.90
C ARG A 96 -0.95 -11.05 -0.61
N GLY A 97 -1.37 -9.78 -0.49
CA GLY A 97 -0.47 -8.68 -0.16
C GLY A 97 0.20 -8.87 1.19
N TRP A 98 -0.56 -9.30 2.20
CA TRP A 98 -0.02 -9.61 3.53
C TRP A 98 1.00 -10.75 3.49
N ARG A 99 0.70 -11.85 2.78
CA ARG A 99 1.67 -12.94 2.59
C ARG A 99 2.94 -12.48 1.85
N GLY A 100 2.77 -11.60 0.85
CA GLY A 100 3.90 -10.97 0.16
C GLY A 100 4.78 -10.16 1.13
N ILE A 101 4.19 -9.36 2.01
CA ILE A 101 4.93 -8.61 3.06
C ILE A 101 5.70 -9.60 3.95
N LEU A 102 5.04 -10.63 4.46
CA LEU A 102 5.67 -11.62 5.35
C LEU A 102 6.86 -12.32 4.69
N SER A 103 6.84 -12.57 3.37
CA SER A 103 7.98 -13.15 2.65
C SER A 103 9.15 -12.17 2.48
N HIS A 104 8.95 -10.88 2.79
CA HIS A 104 9.96 -9.81 2.73
C HIS A 104 10.41 -9.34 4.13
N VAL A 105 10.01 -10.04 5.18
CA VAL A 105 10.51 -9.87 6.55
C VAL A 105 11.29 -11.14 6.91
N VAL A 106 12.59 -11.01 7.05
CA VAL A 106 13.48 -12.13 7.43
C VAL A 106 13.36 -12.40 8.92
N GLU A 107 13.74 -13.60 9.38
CA GLU A 107 13.58 -14.08 10.76
C GLU A 107 14.24 -13.15 11.80
N ASP A 108 15.36 -12.52 11.44
CA ASP A 108 16.06 -11.54 12.30
C ASP A 108 15.46 -10.13 12.29
N GLY A 109 14.35 -9.92 11.57
CA GLY A 109 13.69 -8.62 11.40
C GLY A 109 14.23 -7.78 10.25
N THR A 110 15.21 -8.28 9.49
CA THR A 110 15.67 -7.64 8.25
C THR A 110 14.52 -7.54 7.25
N LEU A 111 14.38 -6.37 6.63
CA LEU A 111 13.41 -6.11 5.56
C LEU A 111 14.09 -6.25 4.20
N VAL A 112 13.32 -6.68 3.20
CA VAL A 112 13.78 -6.85 1.83
C VAL A 112 12.99 -5.91 0.91
N ASP A 113 13.69 -5.33 -0.08
CA ASP A 113 13.12 -4.52 -1.15
C ASP A 113 12.27 -3.32 -0.66
N VAL A 114 12.79 -2.59 0.33
CA VAL A 114 12.21 -1.32 0.76
C VAL A 114 12.86 -0.18 -0.03
N CYS A 115 12.09 0.62 -0.75
CA CYS A 115 12.62 1.76 -1.49
C CYS A 115 13.32 2.74 -0.54
N ILE A 116 14.56 3.11 -0.84
CA ILE A 116 15.27 4.18 -0.14
C ILE A 116 14.46 5.50 -0.20
N SER A 117 14.70 6.40 0.73
CA SER A 117 14.10 7.75 0.72
C SER A 117 14.18 8.39 -0.66
N THR A 118 13.07 8.89 -1.16
CA THR A 118 12.93 9.38 -2.54
C THR A 118 12.44 10.81 -2.52
N GLY A 119 13.25 11.73 -3.06
CA GLY A 119 12.79 13.06 -3.43
C GLY A 119 11.94 13.01 -4.72
N SER A 120 11.34 14.14 -5.08
CA SER A 120 10.63 14.27 -6.36
C SER A 120 11.61 14.27 -7.53
N GLY A 121 11.26 13.57 -8.60
CA GLY A 121 11.98 13.55 -9.87
C GLY A 121 11.05 13.81 -11.04
N THR A 122 11.63 14.20 -12.19
CA THR A 122 10.87 14.55 -13.39
C THR A 122 10.86 13.42 -14.42
N THR A 123 11.65 12.35 -14.22
CA THR A 123 11.81 11.27 -15.20
C THR A 123 11.38 9.92 -14.59
N LEU A 124 11.05 8.99 -15.48
CA LEU A 124 10.75 7.61 -15.12
C LEU A 124 11.97 6.92 -14.49
N GLU A 125 13.16 7.12 -15.07
CA GLU A 125 14.44 6.56 -14.63
C GLU A 125 14.73 6.91 -13.17
N HIS A 126 14.39 8.14 -12.74
CA HIS A 126 14.55 8.56 -11.34
C HIS A 126 13.85 7.61 -10.38
N TYR A 127 12.67 7.12 -10.73
CA TYR A 127 11.88 6.23 -9.86
C TYR A 127 12.26 4.76 -10.05
N LEU A 128 12.54 4.33 -11.29
CA LEU A 128 12.92 2.93 -11.59
C LEU A 128 14.24 2.52 -10.92
N HIS A 129 15.21 3.43 -10.90
CA HIS A 129 16.56 3.16 -10.40
C HIS A 129 16.74 3.57 -8.92
N ARG A 130 15.66 3.82 -8.18
CA ARG A 130 15.79 4.00 -6.73
C ARG A 130 16.24 2.70 -6.08
N THR A 131 17.24 2.85 -5.22
CA THR A 131 17.82 1.70 -4.50
C THR A 131 16.77 1.02 -3.64
N ALA A 132 16.70 -0.30 -3.73
CA ALA A 132 16.02 -1.15 -2.76
C ALA A 132 16.94 -1.36 -1.56
N VAL A 133 16.47 -1.04 -0.36
CA VAL A 133 17.17 -1.31 0.90
C VAL A 133 16.83 -2.72 1.33
N ASN A 134 17.89 -3.50 1.64
CA ASN A 134 17.79 -4.82 2.26
C ASN A 134 18.52 -4.72 3.61
N GLY A 135 17.77 -4.64 4.70
CA GLY A 135 18.34 -4.41 6.03
C GLY A 135 17.32 -3.79 6.99
N ALA A 136 17.82 -3.18 8.05
CA ALA A 136 17.00 -2.39 8.95
C ALA A 136 16.52 -1.11 8.23
N ASP A 137 15.23 -0.88 8.22
CA ASP A 137 14.62 0.34 7.69
C ASP A 137 13.42 0.76 8.54
N ASP A 138 13.57 1.88 9.24
CA ASP A 138 12.54 2.38 10.16
C ASP A 138 11.22 2.69 9.47
N ARG A 139 11.27 3.16 8.22
CA ARG A 139 10.08 3.52 7.44
C ARG A 139 9.33 2.27 7.01
N GLY A 140 10.06 1.27 6.45
CA GLY A 140 9.49 -0.02 6.09
C GLY A 140 8.88 -0.71 7.29
N GLY A 141 9.60 -0.76 8.40
CA GLY A 141 9.16 -1.37 9.66
C GLY A 141 7.87 -0.73 10.20
N ALA A 142 7.81 0.60 10.26
CA ALA A 142 6.61 1.31 10.71
C ALA A 142 5.39 1.03 9.81
N LEU A 143 5.58 0.97 8.50
CA LEU A 143 4.47 0.71 7.57
C LEU A 143 3.99 -0.75 7.64
N ILE A 144 4.90 -1.71 7.80
CA ILE A 144 4.56 -3.12 8.00
C ILE A 144 3.80 -3.31 9.32
N LEU A 145 4.21 -2.64 10.40
CA LEU A 145 3.49 -2.66 11.67
C LEU A 145 2.07 -2.11 11.50
N GLY A 146 1.90 -1.02 10.74
CA GLY A 146 0.58 -0.49 10.40
C GLY A 146 -0.29 -1.51 9.67
N ALA A 147 0.28 -2.23 8.70
CA ALA A 147 -0.42 -3.30 7.99
C ALA A 147 -0.81 -4.46 8.94
N ALA A 148 0.10 -4.87 9.82
CA ALA A 148 -0.17 -5.92 10.81
C ALA A 148 -1.34 -5.57 11.75
N LEU A 149 -1.39 -4.31 12.21
CA LEU A 149 -2.49 -3.82 13.06
C LEU A 149 -3.84 -3.85 12.33
N GLU A 150 -3.89 -3.42 11.06
CA GLU A 150 -5.14 -3.47 10.30
C GLU A 150 -5.55 -4.90 9.92
N MET A 151 -4.58 -5.79 9.62
CA MET A 151 -4.89 -7.21 9.41
C MET A 151 -5.47 -7.86 10.67
N HIS A 152 -4.90 -7.56 11.83
CA HIS A 152 -5.44 -8.03 13.12
C HIS A 152 -6.85 -7.49 13.37
N ALA A 153 -7.07 -6.19 13.15
CA ALA A 153 -8.38 -5.56 13.32
C ALA A 153 -9.43 -6.13 12.35
N LEU A 154 -9.05 -6.40 11.09
CA LEU A 154 -9.92 -7.03 10.09
C LEU A 154 -10.32 -8.44 10.51
N ALA A 155 -9.37 -9.25 10.96
CA ALA A 155 -9.64 -10.61 11.43
C ALA A 155 -10.55 -10.65 12.69
N SER A 156 -10.43 -9.64 13.55
CA SER A 156 -11.25 -9.53 14.78
C SER A 156 -12.68 -9.01 14.53
N ALA A 157 -12.96 -8.49 13.34
CA ALA A 157 -14.26 -7.96 12.96
C ALA A 157 -15.16 -8.97 12.21
N GLN A 158 -14.62 -10.15 11.90
CA GLN A 158 -15.32 -11.27 11.26
C GLN A 158 -15.90 -12.25 12.29
#